data_42e8e4b21d0fbb94741cd3e5b9dfc8ba
#
_entry.id   42e8e4b21d0fbb94741cd3e5b9dfc8ba
#
_cell.length_a   1.000
_cell.length_b   1.000
_cell.length_c   1.000
_cell.angle_alpha   90.00
_cell.angle_beta   90.00
_cell.angle_gamma   90.00
#
_symmetry.space_group_name_H-M   'P 1'
#
loop_
_entity.id
_entity.type
_entity.pdbx_description
1 polymer ?
#
loop_
_entity_poly.entity_id
_entity_poly.type
_entity_poly.pdbx_seq_one_letter_code
_entity_poly.pdbx_strand_id
1 'polypeptide(L)'
;MPRLIRYDHPRKKAPASEHRGWISRPSGRKEPGEPDPALFDTGVCTSARIYNYWLGGKDNDAAGREAAEQAIAANPNILPGVRANRAFLRRAVQYLAAEAGIRQFLDIGTGLPTAENTHEVAQSIAPESRIVYVDNDPIVLAHARALLTSTPEGATAYVQADAQDTGTILAEAAKILDFSQPVAVMFLMILQYIPDGDQPQQIVATLMDAVPPGSYLAQSDTAGDIDTDRVATATSRLNARMGPAQLHRRTREQMAGYYRGLDMVEPGLVPLPEWRALANPAHLIPCYAGIGRKP
;
A
#
# COMPACT_ATOMS: atom_id res chain seq x y z
N MET A 1 66.77 20.27 11.79
CA MET A 1 66.80 19.64 10.48
C MET A 1 67.25 18.21 10.62
N PRO A 2 66.35 17.20 10.40
CA PRO A 2 66.83 15.86 10.08
C PRO A 2 66.34 15.46 8.67
N ARG A 3 67.18 14.65 8.04
CA ARG A 3 67.25 14.26 6.64
C ARG A 3 66.12 13.32 6.27
N LEU A 4 65.51 13.57 5.10
CA LEU A 4 64.63 12.66 4.36
C LEU A 4 65.41 11.48 3.79
N ILE A 5 65.07 10.27 4.15
CA ILE A 5 65.54 9.03 3.52
C ILE A 5 64.54 8.64 2.43
N ARG A 6 64.94 8.62 1.17
CA ARG A 6 64.22 8.08 0.04
C ARG A 6 64.43 6.58 -0.02
N TYR A 7 63.35 5.80 0.00
CA TYR A 7 63.35 4.40 -0.37
C TYR A 7 62.92 4.25 -1.82
N ASP A 8 63.84 3.78 -2.64
CA ASP A 8 63.62 3.40 -4.03
C ASP A 8 63.20 1.93 -4.06
N HIS A 9 62.02 1.64 -4.59
CA HIS A 9 61.55 0.26 -4.84
C HIS A 9 61.47 0.00 -6.35
N PRO A 10 62.04 -1.10 -6.86
CA PRO A 10 62.05 -1.42 -8.28
C PRO A 10 60.67 -1.91 -8.75
N ARG A 11 60.16 -1.31 -9.81
CA ARG A 11 58.94 -1.75 -10.52
C ARG A 11 59.18 -3.10 -11.16
N LYS A 12 58.48 -4.16 -10.67
CA LYS A 12 58.32 -5.42 -11.38
C LYS A 12 57.25 -5.26 -12.45
N LYS A 13 57.61 -5.54 -13.71
CA LYS A 13 56.66 -5.66 -14.85
C LYS A 13 55.79 -6.88 -14.61
N ALA A 14 54.45 -6.69 -14.64
CA ALA A 14 53.47 -7.77 -14.69
C ALA A 14 53.35 -8.34 -16.12
N PRO A 15 53.18 -9.64 -16.27
CA PRO A 15 53.00 -10.27 -17.60
C PRO A 15 51.60 -9.97 -18.15
N ALA A 16 51.51 -9.86 -19.48
CA ALA A 16 50.25 -9.67 -20.23
C ALA A 16 49.28 -10.82 -19.95
N SER A 17 48.10 -10.46 -19.44
CA SER A 17 46.98 -11.41 -19.28
C SER A 17 46.21 -11.55 -20.59
N GLU A 18 46.17 -12.75 -21.09
CA GLU A 18 45.36 -13.23 -22.21
C GLU A 18 43.89 -12.91 -22.00
N HIS A 19 43.24 -12.34 -23.02
CA HIS A 19 41.79 -12.19 -23.12
C HIS A 19 41.14 -13.61 -23.11
N ARG A 20 40.61 -14.01 -21.95
CA ARG A 20 39.64 -15.12 -21.89
C ARG A 20 38.26 -14.57 -22.17
N GLY A 21 37.69 -15.05 -23.28
CA GLY A 21 36.33 -14.73 -23.71
C GLY A 21 35.31 -15.00 -22.63
N TRP A 22 34.33 -14.10 -22.52
CA TRP A 22 33.12 -14.29 -21.76
C TRP A 22 32.35 -15.49 -22.34
N ILE A 23 32.41 -16.61 -21.66
CA ILE A 23 31.56 -17.75 -21.95
C ILE A 23 30.16 -17.38 -21.44
N SER A 24 29.20 -17.17 -22.35
CA SER A 24 27.80 -17.08 -22.03
C SER A 24 27.40 -18.35 -21.26
N ARG A 25 27.04 -18.20 -19.97
CA ARG A 25 26.42 -19.31 -19.22
C ARG A 25 25.07 -19.62 -19.85
N PRO A 26 24.74 -20.88 -20.12
CA PRO A 26 23.37 -21.25 -20.50
C PRO A 26 22.43 -20.94 -19.36
N SER A 27 21.19 -20.58 -19.70
CA SER A 27 20.08 -20.27 -18.79
C SER A 27 19.96 -21.33 -17.68
N GLY A 28 20.56 -21.06 -16.53
CA GLY A 28 20.57 -21.95 -15.38
C GLY A 28 19.21 -21.93 -14.69
N ARG A 29 18.80 -23.08 -14.19
CA ARG A 29 17.68 -23.25 -13.26
C ARG A 29 17.84 -22.25 -12.12
N LYS A 30 16.76 -21.47 -11.85
CA LYS A 30 16.67 -20.62 -10.65
C LYS A 30 16.82 -21.50 -9.42
N GLU A 31 17.68 -21.11 -8.48
CA GLU A 31 17.71 -21.68 -7.14
C GLU A 31 16.40 -21.30 -6.41
N PRO A 32 15.79 -22.21 -5.64
CA PRO A 32 14.63 -21.86 -4.83
C PRO A 32 15.02 -20.79 -3.80
N GLY A 33 14.49 -19.55 -3.95
CA GLY A 33 14.74 -18.42 -3.05
C GLY A 33 15.48 -17.23 -3.65
N GLU A 34 16.03 -17.32 -4.88
CA GLU A 34 16.54 -16.13 -5.56
C GLU A 34 15.37 -15.28 -6.08
N PRO A 35 15.28 -14.00 -5.67
CA PRO A 35 14.26 -13.10 -6.17
C PRO A 35 14.44 -12.91 -7.68
N ASP A 36 13.34 -12.92 -8.43
CA ASP A 36 13.35 -12.69 -9.87
C ASP A 36 13.84 -11.25 -10.14
N PRO A 37 14.94 -11.04 -10.89
CA PRO A 37 15.38 -9.69 -11.25
C PRO A 37 14.29 -8.87 -11.96
N ALA A 38 13.36 -9.52 -12.68
CA ALA A 38 12.20 -8.87 -13.29
C ALA A 38 11.21 -8.29 -12.25
N LEU A 39 11.20 -8.80 -11.02
CA LEU A 39 10.39 -8.24 -9.92
C LEU A 39 10.90 -6.88 -9.43
N PHE A 40 12.16 -6.53 -9.75
CA PHE A 40 12.78 -5.25 -9.41
C PHE A 40 12.89 -4.31 -10.61
N ASP A 41 12.05 -4.49 -11.63
CA ASP A 41 12.04 -3.60 -12.80
C ASP A 41 11.63 -2.18 -12.39
N THR A 42 12.63 -1.30 -12.26
CA THR A 42 12.45 0.11 -11.95
C THR A 42 11.93 0.92 -13.14
N GLY A 43 11.79 0.30 -14.32
CA GLY A 43 11.18 0.90 -15.51
C GLY A 43 9.65 0.84 -15.51
N VAL A 44 9.04 0.01 -14.64
CA VAL A 44 7.58 -0.08 -14.50
C VAL A 44 7.10 0.86 -13.39
N CYS A 45 6.20 1.76 -13.76
CA CYS A 45 5.57 2.67 -12.84
C CYS A 45 4.52 1.93 -11.98
N THR A 46 4.72 1.82 -10.67
CA THR A 46 3.76 1.20 -9.75
C THR A 46 2.99 2.24 -8.93
N SER A 47 1.75 1.91 -8.55
CA SER A 47 0.91 2.78 -7.71
C SER A 47 1.57 3.13 -6.39
N ALA A 48 2.27 2.17 -5.76
CA ALA A 48 2.96 2.37 -4.49
C ALA A 48 4.07 3.42 -4.59
N ARG A 49 4.87 3.42 -5.67
CA ARG A 49 5.95 4.41 -5.89
C ARG A 49 5.41 5.80 -6.22
N ILE A 50 4.33 5.89 -7.00
CA ILE A 50 3.62 7.15 -7.28
C ILE A 50 3.09 7.74 -5.97
N TYR A 51 2.42 6.92 -5.16
CA TYR A 51 1.84 7.34 -3.89
C TYR A 51 2.91 7.79 -2.89
N ASN A 52 4.05 7.08 -2.83
CA ASN A 52 5.22 7.46 -2.04
C ASN A 52 5.74 8.84 -2.45
N TYR A 53 5.86 9.10 -3.76
CA TYR A 53 6.28 10.42 -4.25
C TYR A 53 5.31 11.53 -3.82
N TRP A 54 4.00 11.32 -3.94
CA TRP A 54 2.99 12.30 -3.52
C TRP A 54 3.02 12.61 -2.03
N LEU A 55 3.48 11.67 -1.22
CA LEU A 55 3.71 11.87 0.22
C LEU A 55 5.06 12.51 0.55
N GLY A 56 5.91 12.77 -0.45
CA GLY A 56 7.25 13.33 -0.28
C GLY A 56 8.30 12.30 0.13
N GLY A 57 8.00 11.01 -0.04
CA GLY A 57 8.94 9.91 0.18
C GLY A 57 10.05 9.88 -0.87
N LYS A 58 11.08 9.07 -0.61
CA LYS A 58 12.28 8.94 -1.46
C LYS A 58 12.37 7.59 -2.19
N ASP A 59 11.51 6.64 -1.83
CA ASP A 59 11.50 5.28 -2.35
C ASP A 59 10.66 5.18 -3.63
N ASN A 60 11.01 6.01 -4.63
CA ASN A 60 10.32 6.13 -5.91
C ASN A 60 11.32 6.28 -7.06
N ASP A 61 10.91 5.92 -8.25
CA ASP A 61 11.74 5.99 -9.47
C ASP A 61 11.42 7.18 -10.37
N ALA A 62 12.22 7.39 -11.42
CA ALA A 62 12.05 8.50 -12.33
C ALA A 62 10.72 8.41 -13.11
N ALA A 63 10.33 7.21 -13.53
CA ALA A 63 9.09 6.99 -14.29
C ALA A 63 7.86 7.29 -13.42
N GLY A 64 7.87 6.81 -12.17
CA GLY A 64 6.83 7.11 -11.18
C GLY A 64 6.71 8.59 -10.86
N ARG A 65 7.83 9.30 -10.71
CA ARG A 65 7.83 10.76 -10.49
C ARG A 65 7.24 11.51 -11.68
N GLU A 66 7.63 11.16 -12.90
CA GLU A 66 7.08 11.81 -14.09
C GLU A 66 5.55 11.61 -14.21
N ALA A 67 5.07 10.38 -13.97
CA ALA A 67 3.64 10.09 -13.95
C ALA A 67 2.90 10.88 -12.85
N ALA A 68 3.48 10.93 -11.67
CA ALA A 68 2.95 11.66 -10.52
C ALA A 68 2.81 13.17 -10.80
N GLU A 69 3.82 13.80 -11.41
CA GLU A 69 3.80 15.23 -11.77
C GLU A 69 2.76 15.53 -12.84
N GLN A 70 2.62 14.67 -13.86
CA GLN A 70 1.60 14.83 -14.89
C GLN A 70 0.18 14.74 -14.31
N ALA A 71 -0.02 13.88 -13.32
CA ALA A 71 -1.30 13.77 -12.63
C ALA A 71 -1.58 14.99 -11.75
N ILE A 72 -0.59 15.51 -11.00
CA ILE A 72 -0.71 16.75 -10.20
C ILE A 72 -1.06 17.94 -11.11
N ALA A 73 -0.41 18.05 -12.27
CA ALA A 73 -0.69 19.11 -13.22
C ALA A 73 -2.14 19.07 -13.77
N ALA A 74 -2.76 17.88 -13.81
CA ALA A 74 -4.16 17.73 -14.19
C ALA A 74 -5.12 17.96 -13.02
N ASN A 75 -4.74 17.54 -11.83
CA ASN A 75 -5.55 17.69 -10.61
C ASN A 75 -4.67 18.04 -9.38
N PRO A 76 -4.53 19.34 -9.04
CA PRO A 76 -3.76 19.76 -7.87
C PRO A 76 -4.29 19.23 -6.53
N ASN A 77 -5.54 18.73 -6.48
CA ASN A 77 -6.13 18.14 -5.29
C ASN A 77 -5.59 16.75 -4.95
N ILE A 78 -4.73 16.16 -5.79
CA ILE A 78 -4.06 14.88 -5.50
C ILE A 78 -3.25 14.96 -4.20
N LEU A 79 -2.39 15.99 -4.04
CA LEU A 79 -1.56 16.11 -2.84
C LEU A 79 -2.37 16.30 -1.56
N PRO A 80 -3.38 17.19 -1.50
CA PRO A 80 -4.33 17.22 -0.39
C PRO A 80 -5.05 15.88 -0.20
N GLY A 81 -5.40 15.18 -1.30
CA GLY A 81 -6.12 13.90 -1.27
C GLY A 81 -5.33 12.79 -0.57
N VAL A 82 -4.07 12.58 -0.94
CA VAL A 82 -3.25 11.54 -0.31
C VAL A 82 -2.96 11.84 1.15
N ARG A 83 -2.80 13.10 1.53
CA ARG A 83 -2.68 13.51 2.94
C ARG A 83 -3.97 13.27 3.71
N ALA A 84 -5.11 13.57 3.08
CA ALA A 84 -6.43 13.30 3.68
C ALA A 84 -6.66 11.80 3.88
N ASN A 85 -6.19 10.95 2.95
CA ASN A 85 -6.26 9.50 3.10
C ASN A 85 -5.38 8.99 4.26
N ARG A 86 -4.17 9.50 4.44
CA ARG A 86 -3.34 9.18 5.62
C ARG A 86 -4.02 9.62 6.92
N ALA A 87 -4.61 10.81 6.93
CA ALA A 87 -5.39 11.29 8.07
C ALA A 87 -6.65 10.43 8.34
N PHE A 88 -7.30 9.90 7.28
CA PHE A 88 -8.39 8.94 7.42
C PHE A 88 -7.91 7.62 8.01
N LEU A 89 -6.82 7.04 7.51
CA LEU A 89 -6.21 5.81 8.08
C LEU A 89 -6.03 5.99 9.59
N ARG A 90 -5.41 7.08 10.02
CA ARG A 90 -5.20 7.35 11.45
C ARG A 90 -6.52 7.39 12.22
N ARG A 91 -7.52 8.14 11.76
CA ARG A 91 -8.84 8.23 12.43
C ARG A 91 -9.56 6.88 12.46
N ALA A 92 -9.51 6.14 11.35
CA ALA A 92 -10.11 4.82 11.23
C ALA A 92 -9.50 3.82 12.22
N VAL A 93 -8.17 3.74 12.26
CA VAL A 93 -7.47 2.83 13.17
C VAL A 93 -7.66 3.26 14.63
N GLN A 94 -7.64 4.56 14.93
CA GLN A 94 -7.95 5.07 16.27
C GLN A 94 -9.35 4.66 16.71
N TYR A 95 -10.36 4.86 15.86
CA TYR A 95 -11.72 4.42 16.17
C TYR A 95 -11.80 2.92 16.40
N LEU A 96 -11.22 2.13 15.50
CA LEU A 96 -11.26 0.68 15.56
C LEU A 96 -10.57 0.13 16.81
N ALA A 97 -9.40 0.68 17.16
CA ALA A 97 -8.64 0.21 18.32
C ALA A 97 -9.21 0.72 19.65
N ALA A 98 -9.56 2.01 19.74
CA ALA A 98 -9.96 2.66 21.00
C ALA A 98 -11.45 2.51 21.31
N GLU A 99 -12.33 2.67 20.30
CA GLU A 99 -13.78 2.69 20.54
C GLU A 99 -14.41 1.32 20.23
N ALA A 100 -14.02 0.69 19.10
CA ALA A 100 -14.57 -0.60 18.69
C ALA A 100 -13.86 -1.80 19.34
N GLY A 101 -12.72 -1.60 20.01
CA GLY A 101 -11.98 -2.65 20.71
C GLY A 101 -11.28 -3.65 19.80
N ILE A 102 -11.06 -3.34 18.54
CA ILE A 102 -10.36 -4.21 17.58
C ILE A 102 -8.88 -4.33 17.98
N ARG A 103 -8.34 -5.56 17.88
CA ARG A 103 -6.96 -5.91 18.15
C ARG A 103 -6.28 -6.59 16.98
N GLN A 104 -6.99 -6.81 15.90
CA GLN A 104 -6.52 -7.50 14.71
C GLN A 104 -6.86 -6.72 13.45
N PHE A 105 -5.86 -6.52 12.60
CA PHE A 105 -5.99 -5.70 11.39
C PHE A 105 -5.41 -6.48 10.20
N LEU A 106 -6.19 -6.56 9.13
CA LEU A 106 -5.78 -7.10 7.84
C LEU A 106 -5.76 -5.92 6.85
N ASP A 107 -4.58 -5.38 6.58
CA ASP A 107 -4.35 -4.17 5.78
C ASP A 107 -3.90 -4.55 4.37
N ILE A 108 -4.79 -4.40 3.39
CA ILE A 108 -4.62 -4.87 2.02
C ILE A 108 -4.25 -3.72 1.11
N GLY A 109 -3.15 -3.90 0.35
CA GLY A 109 -2.55 -2.87 -0.48
C GLY A 109 -1.85 -1.81 0.36
N THR A 110 -0.99 -2.25 1.24
CA THR A 110 -0.30 -1.42 2.23
C THR A 110 0.50 -0.28 1.63
N GLY A 111 1.09 -0.49 0.46
CA GLY A 111 2.02 0.45 -0.15
C GLY A 111 3.34 0.58 0.62
N LEU A 112 4.22 1.47 0.14
CA LEU A 112 5.50 1.72 0.80
C LEU A 112 5.31 2.31 2.20
N PRO A 113 6.09 1.87 3.21
CA PRO A 113 6.01 2.38 4.57
C PRO A 113 6.17 3.90 4.63
N THR A 114 5.35 4.52 5.46
CA THR A 114 5.39 5.96 5.75
C THR A 114 5.28 6.17 7.26
N ALA A 115 5.19 7.40 7.75
CA ALA A 115 4.86 7.65 9.13
C ALA A 115 3.38 7.31 9.42
N GLU A 116 3.08 6.93 10.65
CA GLU A 116 1.72 6.58 11.13
C GLU A 116 1.11 5.40 10.35
N ASN A 117 1.88 4.30 10.21
CA ASN A 117 1.38 3.06 9.66
C ASN A 117 0.32 2.43 10.58
N THR A 118 -0.48 1.53 10.05
CA THR A 118 -1.58 0.89 10.79
C THR A 118 -1.14 0.33 12.15
N HIS A 119 0.03 -0.38 12.20
CA HIS A 119 0.52 -0.94 13.46
C HIS A 119 0.97 0.15 14.45
N GLU A 120 1.62 1.22 13.98
CA GLU A 120 2.07 2.30 14.86
C GLU A 120 0.89 2.97 15.55
N VAL A 121 -0.20 3.22 14.80
CA VAL A 121 -1.43 3.80 15.35
C VAL A 121 -2.14 2.81 16.28
N ALA A 122 -2.35 1.56 15.85
CA ALA A 122 -3.07 0.55 16.63
C ALA A 122 -2.31 0.21 17.93
N GLN A 123 -1.01 -0.04 17.85
CA GLN A 123 -0.18 -0.43 18.98
C GLN A 123 0.12 0.73 19.94
N SER A 124 0.00 1.98 19.50
CA SER A 124 0.04 3.12 20.42
C SER A 124 -1.17 3.16 21.37
N ILE A 125 -2.28 2.50 21.02
CA ILE A 125 -3.53 2.44 21.79
C ILE A 125 -3.61 1.11 22.53
N ALA A 126 -3.31 0.02 21.83
CA ALA A 126 -3.36 -1.35 22.30
C ALA A 126 -2.10 -2.07 21.85
N PRO A 127 -1.03 -2.10 22.69
CA PRO A 127 0.27 -2.66 22.31
C PRO A 127 0.22 -4.10 21.79
N GLU A 128 -0.76 -4.88 22.25
CA GLU A 128 -0.98 -6.28 21.83
C GLU A 128 -1.59 -6.45 20.44
N SER A 129 -1.88 -5.35 19.73
CA SER A 129 -2.51 -5.40 18.40
C SER A 129 -1.65 -6.16 17.39
N ARG A 130 -2.32 -6.95 16.55
CA ARG A 130 -1.72 -7.77 15.49
C ARG A 130 -2.13 -7.25 14.13
N ILE A 131 -1.15 -7.02 13.26
CA ILE A 131 -1.38 -6.48 11.94
C ILE A 131 -0.75 -7.36 10.87
N VAL A 132 -1.55 -7.76 9.89
CA VAL A 132 -1.07 -8.40 8.67
C VAL A 132 -1.17 -7.42 7.52
N TYR A 133 -0.05 -7.12 6.94
CA TYR A 133 0.11 -6.27 5.77
C TYR A 133 0.18 -7.12 4.51
N VAL A 134 -0.63 -6.80 3.51
CA VAL A 134 -0.68 -7.49 2.23
C VAL A 134 -0.34 -6.52 1.11
N ASP A 135 0.58 -6.89 0.24
CA ASP A 135 0.87 -6.14 -0.99
C ASP A 135 1.37 -7.10 -2.08
N ASN A 136 1.14 -6.79 -3.34
CA ASN A 136 1.65 -7.58 -4.45
C ASN A 136 3.04 -7.12 -4.93
N ASP A 137 3.48 -5.90 -4.55
CA ASP A 137 4.80 -5.37 -4.89
C ASP A 137 5.87 -5.92 -3.91
N PRO A 138 6.82 -6.77 -4.37
CA PRO A 138 7.87 -7.32 -3.51
C PRO A 138 8.79 -6.25 -2.92
N ILE A 139 8.90 -5.08 -3.56
CA ILE A 139 9.69 -3.95 -3.05
C ILE A 139 9.03 -3.35 -1.82
N VAL A 140 7.69 -3.20 -1.85
CA VAL A 140 6.92 -2.74 -0.69
C VAL A 140 7.19 -3.64 0.52
N LEU A 141 7.12 -4.96 0.32
CA LEU A 141 7.31 -5.92 1.41
C LEU A 141 8.75 -5.99 1.91
N ALA A 142 9.74 -5.78 1.03
CA ALA A 142 11.14 -5.69 1.44
C ALA A 142 11.38 -4.48 2.33
N HIS A 143 10.85 -3.30 1.96
CA HIS A 143 10.91 -2.09 2.78
C HIS A 143 10.17 -2.25 4.11
N ALA A 144 8.97 -2.82 4.08
CA ALA A 144 8.18 -3.05 5.26
C ALA A 144 8.91 -3.96 6.27
N ARG A 145 9.46 -5.09 5.83
CA ARG A 145 10.25 -5.99 6.69
C ARG A 145 11.51 -5.34 7.27
N ALA A 146 12.13 -4.42 6.54
CA ALA A 146 13.36 -3.75 6.98
C ALA A 146 13.11 -2.59 7.96
N LEU A 147 11.97 -1.90 7.84
CA LEU A 147 11.74 -0.62 8.51
C LEU A 147 10.70 -0.68 9.62
N LEU A 148 9.72 -1.60 9.55
CA LEU A 148 8.62 -1.63 10.51
C LEU A 148 8.93 -2.58 11.67
N THR A 149 8.75 -2.08 12.88
CA THR A 149 8.99 -2.82 14.12
C THR A 149 7.74 -2.82 14.99
N SER A 150 7.25 -4.03 15.31
CA SER A 150 6.14 -4.22 16.25
C SER A 150 6.54 -3.94 17.68
N THR A 151 5.58 -3.62 18.54
CA THR A 151 5.73 -3.71 19.99
C THR A 151 6.05 -5.15 20.41
N PRO A 152 6.67 -5.36 21.58
CA PRO A 152 6.94 -6.71 22.07
C PRO A 152 5.67 -7.55 22.33
N GLU A 153 4.57 -6.91 22.70
CA GLU A 153 3.27 -7.54 23.00
C GLU A 153 2.45 -7.83 21.74
N GLY A 154 2.69 -7.06 20.68
CA GLY A 154 1.98 -7.17 19.41
C GLY A 154 2.69 -8.03 18.37
N ALA A 155 2.17 -8.03 17.16
CA ALA A 155 2.81 -8.69 16.03
C ALA A 155 2.52 -7.96 14.71
N THR A 156 3.50 -7.96 13.81
CA THR A 156 3.33 -7.58 12.40
C THR A 156 3.78 -8.71 11.49
N ALA A 157 3.04 -8.95 10.41
CA ALA A 157 3.45 -9.88 9.35
C ALA A 157 3.22 -9.28 7.98
N TYR A 158 3.91 -9.82 6.97
CA TYR A 158 3.91 -9.29 5.61
C TYR A 158 3.67 -10.43 4.64
N VAL A 159 2.58 -10.33 3.89
CA VAL A 159 2.13 -11.32 2.92
C VAL A 159 2.26 -10.74 1.51
N GLN A 160 2.99 -11.44 0.63
CA GLN A 160 3.03 -11.13 -0.78
C GLN A 160 1.88 -11.81 -1.47
N ALA A 161 0.83 -11.07 -1.81
CA ALA A 161 -0.31 -11.56 -2.53
C ALA A 161 -1.01 -10.43 -3.29
N ASP A 162 -1.64 -10.77 -4.41
CA ASP A 162 -2.60 -9.88 -5.04
C ASP A 162 -3.89 -9.83 -4.21
N ALA A 163 -4.53 -8.65 -4.16
CA ALA A 163 -5.79 -8.47 -3.42
C ALA A 163 -6.91 -9.41 -3.91
N GLN A 164 -6.82 -9.91 -5.13
CA GLN A 164 -7.76 -10.88 -5.72
C GLN A 164 -7.52 -12.31 -5.23
N ASP A 165 -6.30 -12.63 -4.76
CA ASP A 165 -5.99 -13.95 -4.19
C ASP A 165 -6.37 -14.04 -2.71
N THR A 166 -7.66 -13.96 -2.45
CA THR A 166 -8.23 -14.01 -1.10
C THR A 166 -7.89 -15.30 -0.36
N GLY A 167 -7.71 -16.41 -1.08
CA GLY A 167 -7.33 -17.70 -0.51
C GLY A 167 -5.94 -17.66 0.12
N THR A 168 -4.94 -17.18 -0.60
CA THR A 168 -3.58 -17.01 -0.08
C THR A 168 -3.57 -15.98 1.05
N ILE A 169 -4.28 -14.86 0.91
CA ILE A 169 -4.37 -13.83 1.95
C ILE A 169 -4.87 -14.43 3.27
N LEU A 170 -5.99 -15.14 3.24
CA LEU A 170 -6.59 -15.73 4.43
C LEU A 170 -5.70 -16.81 5.05
N ALA A 171 -5.11 -17.70 4.23
CA ALA A 171 -4.24 -18.76 4.72
C ALA A 171 -2.97 -18.22 5.40
N GLU A 172 -2.35 -17.20 4.83
CA GLU A 172 -1.16 -16.57 5.42
C GLU A 172 -1.49 -15.71 6.64
N ALA A 173 -2.59 -14.94 6.57
CA ALA A 173 -3.03 -14.11 7.69
C ALA A 173 -3.42 -14.95 8.92
N ALA A 174 -3.99 -16.14 8.75
CA ALA A 174 -4.35 -17.07 9.83
C ALA A 174 -3.16 -17.55 10.68
N LYS A 175 -1.92 -17.37 10.20
CA LYS A 175 -0.71 -17.68 10.99
C LYS A 175 -0.46 -16.66 12.10
N ILE A 176 -1.06 -15.48 12.00
CA ILE A 176 -0.87 -14.35 12.91
C ILE A 176 -2.19 -13.89 13.54
N LEU A 177 -3.26 -13.86 12.73
CA LEU A 177 -4.59 -13.43 13.17
C LEU A 177 -5.42 -14.67 13.60
N ASP A 178 -6.21 -14.49 14.63
CA ASP A 178 -7.22 -15.45 15.08
C ASP A 178 -8.58 -15.05 14.50
N PHE A 179 -9.01 -15.72 13.45
CA PHE A 179 -10.29 -15.44 12.78
C PHE A 179 -11.52 -15.91 13.60
N SER A 180 -11.34 -16.42 14.82
CA SER A 180 -12.45 -16.56 15.76
C SER A 180 -12.75 -15.25 16.51
N GLN A 181 -11.88 -14.25 16.41
CA GLN A 181 -11.99 -12.94 17.04
C GLN A 181 -12.21 -11.85 15.97
N PRO A 182 -12.85 -10.72 16.31
CA PRO A 182 -13.09 -9.63 15.37
C PRO A 182 -11.81 -9.09 14.72
N VAL A 183 -11.89 -8.83 13.41
CA VAL A 183 -10.81 -8.30 12.58
C VAL A 183 -11.28 -7.05 11.85
N ALA A 184 -10.43 -6.03 11.74
CA ALA A 184 -10.62 -4.93 10.80
C ALA A 184 -9.95 -5.27 9.46
N VAL A 185 -10.74 -5.45 8.42
CA VAL A 185 -10.28 -5.60 7.04
C VAL A 185 -10.23 -4.22 6.41
N MET A 186 -9.07 -3.83 5.88
CA MET A 186 -8.82 -2.48 5.40
C MET A 186 -8.43 -2.48 3.93
N PHE A 187 -9.11 -1.63 3.13
CA PHE A 187 -8.81 -1.36 1.73
C PHE A 187 -8.73 0.17 1.53
N LEU A 188 -7.55 0.74 1.68
CA LEU A 188 -7.36 2.19 1.60
C LEU A 188 -6.69 2.58 0.29
N MET A 189 -7.48 3.12 -0.67
CA MET A 189 -7.06 3.47 -2.03
C MET A 189 -6.59 2.26 -2.86
N ILE A 190 -7.24 1.11 -2.70
CA ILE A 190 -6.82 -0.15 -3.35
C ILE A 190 -7.87 -0.72 -4.29
N LEU A 191 -9.15 -0.76 -3.90
CA LEU A 191 -10.18 -1.36 -4.75
C LEU A 191 -10.32 -0.65 -6.10
N GLN A 192 -9.90 0.60 -6.17
CA GLN A 192 -9.82 1.38 -7.42
C GLN A 192 -8.86 0.80 -8.48
N TYR A 193 -7.93 -0.09 -8.11
CA TYR A 193 -7.02 -0.76 -9.05
C TYR A 193 -7.54 -2.11 -9.52
N ILE A 194 -8.69 -2.54 -9.02
CA ILE A 194 -9.34 -3.79 -9.42
C ILE A 194 -10.44 -3.46 -10.43
N PRO A 195 -10.37 -3.96 -11.68
CA PRO A 195 -11.42 -3.76 -12.67
C PRO A 195 -12.77 -4.28 -12.21
N ASP A 196 -13.88 -3.68 -12.69
CA ASP A 196 -15.24 -4.16 -12.35
C ASP A 196 -15.46 -5.60 -12.81
N GLY A 197 -14.83 -6.02 -13.91
CA GLY A 197 -14.87 -7.40 -14.41
C GLY A 197 -14.31 -8.44 -13.43
N ASP A 198 -13.40 -8.02 -12.56
CA ASP A 198 -12.77 -8.85 -11.52
C ASP A 198 -13.55 -8.81 -10.19
N GLN A 199 -14.75 -8.25 -10.22
CA GLN A 199 -15.74 -8.28 -9.14
C GLN A 199 -15.19 -7.85 -7.77
N PRO A 200 -14.70 -6.60 -7.59
CA PRO A 200 -14.11 -6.14 -6.34
C PRO A 200 -15.08 -6.25 -5.13
N GLN A 201 -16.39 -6.19 -5.35
CA GLN A 201 -17.39 -6.43 -4.31
C GLN A 201 -17.35 -7.88 -3.78
N GLN A 202 -17.06 -8.85 -4.65
CA GLN A 202 -16.94 -10.25 -4.24
C GLN A 202 -15.66 -10.49 -3.45
N ILE A 203 -14.56 -9.82 -3.79
CA ILE A 203 -13.30 -9.87 -3.02
C ILE A 203 -13.55 -9.41 -1.59
N VAL A 204 -14.19 -8.24 -1.43
CA VAL A 204 -14.55 -7.70 -0.11
C VAL A 204 -15.48 -8.66 0.63
N ALA A 205 -16.53 -9.16 -0.04
CA ALA A 205 -17.48 -10.10 0.58
C ALA A 205 -16.78 -11.37 1.06
N THR A 206 -15.88 -11.96 0.24
CA THR A 206 -15.15 -13.17 0.60
C THR A 206 -14.29 -12.97 1.87
N LEU A 207 -13.59 -11.84 1.99
CA LEU A 207 -12.79 -11.55 3.18
C LEU A 207 -13.68 -11.23 4.39
N MET A 208 -14.77 -10.53 4.20
CA MET A 208 -15.71 -10.25 5.29
C MET A 208 -16.47 -11.51 5.73
N ASP A 209 -16.72 -12.46 4.85
CA ASP A 209 -17.34 -13.75 5.22
C ASP A 209 -16.42 -14.60 6.10
N ALA A 210 -15.11 -14.50 5.90
CA ALA A 210 -14.10 -15.24 6.67
C ALA A 210 -13.88 -14.74 8.10
N VAL A 211 -14.38 -13.56 8.45
CA VAL A 211 -14.24 -12.97 9.79
C VAL A 211 -15.55 -13.00 10.56
N PRO A 212 -15.53 -13.08 11.92
CA PRO A 212 -16.76 -13.24 12.72
C PRO A 212 -17.58 -11.94 12.81
N PRO A 213 -18.83 -12.01 13.31
CA PRO A 213 -19.60 -10.84 13.75
C PRO A 213 -18.78 -9.94 14.67
N GLY A 214 -19.01 -8.63 14.57
CA GLY A 214 -18.21 -7.63 15.27
C GLY A 214 -16.92 -7.22 14.56
N SER A 215 -16.60 -7.84 13.41
CA SER A 215 -15.53 -7.41 12.50
C SER A 215 -15.91 -6.16 11.71
N TYR A 216 -14.94 -5.49 11.11
CA TYR A 216 -15.15 -4.23 10.40
C TYR A 216 -14.50 -4.25 9.01
N LEU A 217 -15.13 -3.54 8.08
CA LEU A 217 -14.53 -3.11 6.81
C LEU A 217 -14.22 -1.62 6.89
N ALA A 218 -12.98 -1.21 6.66
CA ALA A 218 -12.60 0.17 6.42
C ALA A 218 -12.16 0.35 4.97
N GLN A 219 -12.77 1.30 4.24
CA GLN A 219 -12.48 1.48 2.82
C GLN A 219 -12.39 2.95 2.46
N SER A 220 -11.49 3.29 1.53
CA SER A 220 -11.46 4.57 0.83
C SER A 220 -11.03 4.37 -0.62
N ASP A 221 -11.59 5.15 -1.54
CA ASP A 221 -11.20 5.18 -2.97
C ASP A 221 -11.50 6.53 -3.63
N THR A 222 -10.92 6.72 -4.81
CA THR A 222 -11.17 7.90 -5.66
C THR A 222 -12.60 7.88 -6.19
N ALA A 223 -13.32 8.99 -5.98
CA ALA A 223 -14.68 9.19 -6.43
C ALA A 223 -14.78 9.41 -7.95
N GLY A 224 -15.77 8.79 -8.57
CA GLY A 224 -16.09 9.01 -9.98
C GLY A 224 -17.08 10.14 -10.25
N ASP A 225 -17.74 10.62 -9.19
CA ASP A 225 -18.85 11.59 -9.21
C ASP A 225 -18.54 12.90 -8.45
N ILE A 226 -17.30 13.10 -8.03
CA ILE A 226 -16.79 14.37 -7.46
C ILE A 226 -15.69 14.91 -8.38
N ASP A 227 -15.79 16.19 -8.78
CA ASP A 227 -14.82 16.90 -9.65
C ASP A 227 -14.46 16.05 -10.90
N THR A 228 -15.50 15.55 -11.58
CA THR A 228 -15.44 14.49 -12.59
C THR A 228 -14.42 14.74 -13.68
N ASP A 229 -14.33 15.97 -14.23
CA ASP A 229 -13.48 16.28 -15.37
C ASP A 229 -11.99 16.27 -15.02
N ARG A 230 -11.64 16.88 -13.86
CA ARG A 230 -10.25 16.92 -13.40
C ARG A 230 -9.78 15.53 -13.00
N VAL A 231 -10.63 14.79 -12.28
CA VAL A 231 -10.32 13.42 -11.87
C VAL A 231 -10.21 12.51 -13.10
N ALA A 232 -11.08 12.65 -14.10
CA ALA A 232 -11.00 11.91 -15.36
C ALA A 232 -9.68 12.16 -16.08
N THR A 233 -9.29 13.43 -16.19
CA THR A 233 -8.05 13.83 -16.86
C THR A 233 -6.82 13.28 -16.12
N ALA A 234 -6.76 13.42 -14.80
CA ALA A 234 -5.66 12.89 -13.98
C ALA A 234 -5.58 11.37 -14.07
N THR A 235 -6.73 10.67 -13.95
CA THR A 235 -6.82 9.22 -14.09
C THR A 235 -6.32 8.75 -15.45
N SER A 236 -6.73 9.39 -16.53
CA SER A 236 -6.28 9.05 -17.89
C SER A 236 -4.76 9.18 -18.05
N ARG A 237 -4.16 10.23 -17.50
CA ARG A 237 -2.70 10.45 -17.53
C ARG A 237 -1.95 9.38 -16.71
N LEU A 238 -2.46 9.00 -15.54
CA LEU A 238 -1.89 7.93 -14.75
C LEU A 238 -1.98 6.59 -15.46
N ASN A 239 -3.17 6.23 -15.94
CA ASN A 239 -3.42 4.95 -16.61
C ASN A 239 -2.56 4.76 -17.87
N ALA A 240 -2.23 5.83 -18.56
CA ALA A 240 -1.33 5.78 -19.71
C ALA A 240 0.12 5.34 -19.34
N ARG A 241 0.49 5.38 -18.05
CA ARG A 241 1.83 5.08 -17.56
C ARG A 241 1.89 3.87 -16.63
N MET A 242 0.76 3.42 -16.09
CA MET A 242 0.69 2.38 -15.05
C MET A 242 0.60 0.94 -15.59
N GLY A 243 0.64 0.74 -16.91
CA GLY A 243 0.52 -0.60 -17.50
C GLY A 243 -0.80 -1.28 -17.12
N PRO A 244 -0.79 -2.53 -16.60
CA PRO A 244 -2.02 -3.26 -16.28
C PRO A 244 -2.75 -2.76 -15.03
N ALA A 245 -2.05 -2.13 -14.08
CA ALA A 245 -2.62 -1.66 -12.81
C ALA A 245 -3.34 -0.32 -12.97
N GLN A 246 -4.41 -0.29 -13.77
CA GLN A 246 -5.17 0.92 -14.07
C GLN A 246 -6.11 1.30 -12.94
N LEU A 247 -6.31 2.61 -12.75
CA LEU A 247 -7.24 3.17 -11.79
C LEU A 247 -8.65 3.23 -12.38
N HIS A 248 -9.61 2.62 -11.69
CA HIS A 248 -11.04 2.59 -12.02
C HIS A 248 -11.80 3.43 -10.98
N ARG A 249 -12.47 4.48 -11.43
CA ARG A 249 -13.22 5.37 -10.55
C ARG A 249 -14.63 4.85 -10.34
N ARG A 250 -15.13 4.93 -9.11
CA ARG A 250 -16.48 4.50 -8.76
C ARG A 250 -17.28 5.62 -8.14
N THR A 251 -18.58 5.64 -8.44
CA THR A 251 -19.50 6.58 -7.76
C THR A 251 -19.72 6.14 -6.31
N ARG A 252 -20.28 7.06 -5.51
CA ARG A 252 -20.65 6.74 -4.14
C ARG A 252 -21.60 5.53 -4.05
N GLU A 253 -22.55 5.43 -4.97
CA GLU A 253 -23.48 4.31 -5.05
C GLU A 253 -22.77 2.98 -5.31
N GLN A 254 -21.82 2.95 -6.27
CA GLN A 254 -21.03 1.76 -6.56
C GLN A 254 -20.18 1.33 -5.36
N MET A 255 -19.56 2.31 -4.65
CA MET A 255 -18.76 2.03 -3.45
C MET A 255 -19.65 1.56 -2.28
N ALA A 256 -20.88 2.05 -2.15
CA ALA A 256 -21.82 1.56 -1.15
C ALA A 256 -22.09 0.03 -1.29
N GLY A 257 -21.89 -0.52 -2.48
CA GLY A 257 -21.98 -1.95 -2.73
C GLY A 257 -20.97 -2.81 -1.93
N TYR A 258 -19.82 -2.24 -1.52
CA TYR A 258 -18.83 -2.93 -0.68
C TYR A 258 -19.35 -3.20 0.74
N TYR A 259 -20.29 -2.40 1.22
CA TYR A 259 -20.83 -2.47 2.57
C TYR A 259 -22.13 -3.29 2.66
N ARG A 260 -22.48 -4.07 1.62
CA ARG A 260 -23.70 -4.87 1.63
C ARG A 260 -23.68 -5.86 2.80
N GLY A 261 -24.71 -5.82 3.63
CA GLY A 261 -24.83 -6.67 4.82
C GLY A 261 -24.03 -6.18 6.03
N LEU A 262 -23.44 -4.99 5.95
CA LEU A 262 -22.71 -4.35 7.07
C LEU A 262 -23.53 -3.17 7.61
N ASP A 263 -23.44 -2.95 8.91
CA ASP A 263 -23.97 -1.76 9.59
C ASP A 263 -22.97 -0.61 9.41
N MET A 264 -23.37 0.48 8.75
CA MET A 264 -22.50 1.62 8.56
C MET A 264 -22.22 2.33 9.89
N VAL A 265 -20.95 2.58 10.15
CA VAL A 265 -20.51 3.44 11.27
C VAL A 265 -20.70 4.89 10.88
N GLU A 266 -21.35 5.67 11.76
CA GLU A 266 -21.53 7.12 11.53
C GLU A 266 -20.18 7.84 11.29
N PRO A 267 -20.14 8.73 10.29
CA PRO A 267 -21.23 9.34 9.53
C PRO A 267 -21.63 8.58 8.24
N GLY A 268 -21.22 7.32 8.06
CA GLY A 268 -21.51 6.52 6.88
C GLY A 268 -20.43 6.65 5.80
N LEU A 269 -20.80 6.39 4.54
CA LEU A 269 -19.93 6.60 3.38
C LEU A 269 -20.03 8.07 2.96
N VAL A 270 -18.98 8.85 3.25
CA VAL A 270 -18.93 10.31 3.06
C VAL A 270 -17.67 10.72 2.30
N PRO A 271 -17.57 11.97 1.81
CA PRO A 271 -16.30 12.50 1.34
C PRO A 271 -15.20 12.26 2.37
N LEU A 272 -14.09 11.70 1.92
CA LEU A 272 -13.01 11.16 2.75
C LEU A 272 -12.53 12.11 3.87
N PRO A 273 -12.37 13.44 3.65
CA PRO A 273 -11.97 14.33 4.73
C PRO A 273 -13.04 14.51 5.81
N GLU A 274 -14.31 14.25 5.51
CA GLU A 274 -15.43 14.48 6.43
C GLU A 274 -15.63 13.34 7.43
N TRP A 275 -15.07 12.14 7.14
CA TRP A 275 -15.27 11.00 8.02
C TRP A 275 -14.63 11.27 9.39
N ARG A 276 -15.46 11.50 10.41
CA ARG A 276 -15.10 11.87 11.79
C ARG A 276 -14.04 12.97 11.85
N ALA A 277 -14.18 14.00 11.02
CA ALA A 277 -13.27 15.14 10.98
C ALA A 277 -13.40 16.01 12.23
N LEU A 278 -12.26 16.54 12.71
CA LEU A 278 -12.23 17.50 13.83
C LEU A 278 -12.58 18.93 13.39
N ALA A 279 -12.49 19.21 12.09
CA ALA A 279 -12.78 20.51 11.49
C ALA A 279 -13.29 20.31 10.05
N ASN A 280 -13.98 21.32 9.53
CA ASN A 280 -14.44 21.31 8.15
C ASN A 280 -13.24 21.25 7.18
N PRO A 281 -13.28 20.38 6.15
CA PRO A 281 -12.20 20.26 5.17
C PRO A 281 -12.06 21.55 4.37
N ALA A 282 -10.80 22.00 4.20
CA ALA A 282 -10.49 23.20 3.42
C ALA A 282 -10.53 22.97 1.90
N HIS A 283 -10.55 21.71 1.45
CA HIS A 283 -10.46 21.34 0.05
C HIS A 283 -11.52 20.29 -0.32
N LEU A 284 -12.03 20.41 -1.54
CA LEU A 284 -12.82 19.34 -2.16
C LEU A 284 -11.89 18.20 -2.55
N ILE A 285 -11.96 17.09 -1.83
CA ILE A 285 -11.19 15.88 -2.11
C ILE A 285 -12.08 14.89 -2.84
N PRO A 286 -11.76 14.50 -4.08
CA PRO A 286 -12.60 13.59 -4.86
C PRO A 286 -12.35 12.14 -4.44
N CYS A 287 -12.65 11.82 -3.20
CA CYS A 287 -12.55 10.49 -2.61
C CYS A 287 -13.67 10.29 -1.61
N TYR A 288 -14.17 9.06 -1.51
CA TYR A 288 -15.06 8.62 -0.44
C TYR A 288 -14.33 7.72 0.54
N ALA A 289 -14.82 7.72 1.78
CA ALA A 289 -14.38 6.80 2.81
C ALA A 289 -15.54 6.41 3.74
N GLY A 290 -15.47 5.22 4.29
CA GLY A 290 -16.44 4.72 5.24
C GLY A 290 -15.91 3.54 6.04
N ILE A 291 -16.63 3.21 7.10
CA ILE A 291 -16.43 2.00 7.91
C ILE A 291 -17.78 1.32 8.08
N GLY A 292 -17.81 0.02 7.88
CA GLY A 292 -18.97 -0.83 8.13
C GLY A 292 -18.64 -1.93 9.13
N ARG A 293 -19.57 -2.23 10.03
CA ARG A 293 -19.47 -3.31 11.02
C ARG A 293 -20.24 -4.54 10.54
N LYS A 294 -19.68 -5.70 10.65
CA LYS A 294 -20.40 -6.98 10.46
C LYS A 294 -21.30 -7.21 11.68
N PRO A 295 -22.64 -7.38 11.46
CA PRO A 295 -23.61 -7.57 12.54
C PRO A 295 -23.39 -8.85 13.33
#